data_2394eb22c84ba13621f31eddd445a822
#
_entry.id   2394eb22c84ba13621f31eddd445a822
#
_cell.length_a   1.000
_cell.length_b   1.000
_cell.length_c   1.000
_cell.angle_alpha   90.00
_cell.angle_beta   90.00
_cell.angle_gamma   90.00
#
_symmetry.space_group_name_H-M   'P 1'
#
loop_
_entity.id
_entity.type
_entity.pdbx_description
1 polymer ?
#
loop_
_entity_poly.entity_id
_entity_poly.type
_entity_poly.pdbx_seq_one_letter_code
_entity_poly.pdbx_strand_id
1 'polypeptide(L)'
;MNEIILNSHNKSLIRKKRFWNISLITLLLIGVTLSSKIIDINSSNLLNGIPRLGDYVSQILPSLETSNLFLSSKDQGSIAYWYFNLPKYLKLLFETFNMALLATIIGSTLALFLSFLAAKNTSPNSLVFFTIRRILEFFRGVPEIIFAILFVWVLGIGPLAGIIAMTIHTTGSLGKLFSEVHENSNNKPIEALKASGGNWLSEMKFGLLPQVLPNLISYVLLRFEINIRASTILGFVGAGGIGQELYLVINFNYYEEVSAIILLIILTVVSIDLFSGYLRKNIIGVEND
;
A
#
# COMPACT_ATOMS: atom_id res chain seq x y z
N MET A 1 -29.48 -50.30 15.33
CA MET A 1 -30.46 -49.32 14.84
C MET A 1 -29.87 -47.87 14.83
N ASN A 2 -29.16 -47.44 15.88
CA ASN A 2 -28.59 -46.10 15.94
C ASN A 2 -27.46 -45.81 14.92
N GLU A 3 -26.61 -46.77 14.58
CA GLU A 3 -25.52 -46.56 13.59
C GLU A 3 -26.05 -46.41 12.13
N ILE A 4 -27.15 -47.04 11.79
CA ILE A 4 -27.76 -46.92 10.46
C ILE A 4 -28.39 -45.53 10.28
N ILE A 5 -28.98 -44.99 11.33
CA ILE A 5 -29.59 -43.64 11.34
C ILE A 5 -28.48 -42.55 11.28
N LEU A 6 -27.39 -42.73 12.01
CA LEU A 6 -26.22 -41.81 11.99
C LEU A 6 -25.56 -41.81 10.58
N ASN A 7 -25.45 -42.99 9.94
CA ASN A 7 -24.83 -43.10 8.64
C ASN A 7 -25.70 -42.52 7.50
N SER A 8 -27.03 -42.62 7.62
CA SER A 8 -27.96 -41.99 6.69
C SER A 8 -28.01 -40.47 6.83
N HIS A 9 -27.93 -39.96 8.07
CA HIS A 9 -27.87 -38.52 8.35
C HIS A 9 -26.57 -37.90 7.80
N ASN A 10 -25.42 -38.52 8.05
CA ASN A 10 -24.13 -38.10 7.50
C ASN A 10 -24.12 -38.09 5.95
N LYS A 11 -24.69 -39.09 5.31
CA LYS A 11 -24.80 -39.11 3.85
C LYS A 11 -25.69 -37.98 3.29
N SER A 12 -26.75 -37.60 4.00
CA SER A 12 -27.62 -36.49 3.60
C SER A 12 -26.91 -35.14 3.72
N LEU A 13 -26.14 -34.95 4.79
CA LEU A 13 -25.32 -33.73 5.02
C LEU A 13 -24.24 -33.58 3.96
N ILE A 14 -23.54 -34.68 3.62
CA ILE A 14 -22.52 -34.69 2.56
C ILE A 14 -23.13 -34.38 1.20
N ARG A 15 -24.31 -34.94 0.86
CA ARG A 15 -25.03 -34.62 -0.38
C ARG A 15 -25.46 -33.16 -0.43
N LYS A 16 -25.98 -32.61 0.67
CA LYS A 16 -26.37 -31.20 0.79
C LYS A 16 -25.16 -30.26 0.61
N LYS A 17 -24.04 -30.59 1.28
CA LYS A 17 -22.79 -29.84 1.13
C LYS A 17 -22.23 -29.88 -0.30
N ARG A 18 -22.28 -31.06 -0.94
CA ARG A 18 -21.84 -31.23 -2.33
C ARG A 18 -22.74 -30.45 -3.30
N PHE A 19 -24.06 -30.48 -3.09
CA PHE A 19 -25.01 -29.68 -3.88
C PHE A 19 -24.73 -28.21 -3.78
N TRP A 20 -24.55 -27.68 -2.56
CA TRP A 20 -24.21 -26.28 -2.34
C TRP A 20 -22.87 -25.89 -2.99
N ASN A 21 -21.85 -26.73 -2.87
CA ASN A 21 -20.56 -26.47 -3.48
C ASN A 21 -20.64 -26.45 -5.02
N ILE A 22 -21.36 -27.41 -5.61
CA ILE A 22 -21.57 -27.45 -7.06
C ILE A 22 -22.38 -26.25 -7.53
N SER A 23 -23.47 -25.89 -6.83
CA SER A 23 -24.28 -24.72 -7.15
C SER A 23 -23.44 -23.42 -7.10
N LEU A 24 -22.57 -23.29 -6.09
CA LEU A 24 -21.69 -22.12 -5.94
C LEU A 24 -20.64 -22.05 -7.04
N ILE A 25 -20.03 -23.18 -7.40
CA ILE A 25 -19.08 -23.27 -8.54
C ILE A 25 -19.80 -22.94 -9.85
N THR A 26 -21.01 -23.48 -10.07
CA THR A 26 -21.79 -23.20 -11.28
C THR A 26 -22.15 -21.71 -11.36
N LEU A 27 -22.56 -21.09 -10.25
CA LEU A 27 -22.85 -19.66 -10.17
C LEU A 27 -21.62 -18.81 -10.51
N LEU A 28 -20.46 -19.18 -9.97
CA LEU A 28 -19.20 -18.52 -10.27
C LEU A 28 -18.82 -18.64 -11.75
N LEU A 29 -18.94 -19.83 -12.32
CA LEU A 29 -18.68 -20.06 -13.76
C LEU A 29 -19.62 -19.24 -14.64
N ILE A 30 -20.91 -19.19 -14.30
CA ILE A 30 -21.89 -18.34 -15.01
C ILE A 30 -21.48 -16.87 -14.87
N GLY A 31 -21.12 -16.41 -13.67
CA GLY A 31 -20.65 -15.06 -13.43
C GLY A 31 -19.43 -14.69 -14.28
N VAL A 32 -18.41 -15.57 -14.32
CA VAL A 32 -17.19 -15.37 -15.12
C VAL A 32 -17.53 -15.33 -16.63
N THR A 33 -18.37 -16.27 -17.13
CA THR A 33 -18.74 -16.29 -18.54
C THR A 33 -19.59 -15.10 -18.96
N LEU A 34 -20.49 -14.63 -18.11
CA LEU A 34 -21.27 -13.42 -18.37
C LEU A 34 -20.35 -12.18 -18.36
N SER A 35 -19.48 -12.06 -17.35
CA SER A 35 -18.53 -10.95 -17.27
C SER A 35 -17.57 -10.93 -18.47
N SER A 36 -17.07 -12.08 -18.90
CA SER A 36 -16.17 -12.17 -20.06
C SER A 36 -16.84 -11.72 -21.37
N LYS A 37 -18.16 -12.02 -21.51
CA LYS A 37 -18.94 -11.53 -22.65
C LYS A 37 -19.24 -10.04 -22.60
N ILE A 38 -19.54 -9.48 -21.40
CA ILE A 38 -19.81 -8.04 -21.23
C ILE A 38 -18.56 -7.20 -21.52
N ILE A 39 -17.38 -7.69 -21.10
CA ILE A 39 -16.10 -6.98 -21.30
C ILE A 39 -15.50 -7.28 -22.68
N ASP A 40 -16.14 -8.16 -23.46
CA ASP A 40 -15.69 -8.58 -24.79
C ASP A 40 -14.25 -9.14 -24.79
N ILE A 41 -13.97 -9.97 -23.74
CA ILE A 41 -12.65 -10.63 -23.62
C ILE A 41 -12.50 -11.62 -24.79
N ASN A 42 -11.74 -11.18 -25.77
CA ASN A 42 -11.39 -12.04 -26.90
C ASN A 42 -10.13 -12.86 -26.58
N SER A 43 -10.29 -14.18 -26.46
CA SER A 43 -9.19 -15.11 -26.21
C SER A 43 -8.08 -15.01 -27.27
N SER A 44 -8.42 -14.64 -28.50
CA SER A 44 -7.43 -14.38 -29.55
C SER A 44 -6.53 -13.18 -29.23
N ASN A 45 -7.07 -12.13 -28.63
CA ASN A 45 -6.29 -10.97 -28.21
C ASN A 45 -5.29 -11.32 -27.09
N LEU A 46 -5.69 -12.20 -26.16
CA LEU A 46 -4.81 -12.70 -25.10
C LEU A 46 -3.67 -13.55 -25.70
N LEU A 47 -4.00 -14.51 -26.58
CA LEU A 47 -2.99 -15.37 -27.21
C LEU A 47 -2.04 -14.59 -28.09
N ASN A 48 -2.53 -13.62 -28.86
CA ASN A 48 -1.71 -12.76 -29.70
C ASN A 48 -0.92 -11.69 -28.90
N GLY A 49 -1.30 -11.41 -27.65
CA GLY A 49 -0.60 -10.51 -26.73
C GLY A 49 0.67 -11.12 -26.14
N ILE A 50 0.72 -12.44 -25.93
CA ILE A 50 1.87 -13.12 -25.34
C ILE A 50 3.18 -12.91 -26.11
N PRO A 51 3.23 -13.13 -27.47
CA PRO A 51 4.42 -12.82 -28.26
C PRO A 51 4.84 -11.35 -28.14
N ARG A 52 3.89 -10.40 -28.22
CA ARG A 52 4.17 -8.97 -28.10
C ARG A 52 4.76 -8.59 -26.74
N LEU A 53 4.34 -9.28 -25.66
CA LEU A 53 4.94 -9.10 -24.34
C LEU A 53 6.42 -9.55 -24.35
N GLY A 54 6.72 -10.68 -25.00
CA GLY A 54 8.08 -11.17 -25.20
C GLY A 54 8.96 -10.18 -25.96
N ASP A 55 8.44 -9.65 -27.05
CA ASP A 55 9.13 -8.63 -27.86
C ASP A 55 9.39 -7.34 -27.05
N TYR A 56 8.39 -6.89 -26.28
CA TYR A 56 8.53 -5.71 -25.42
C TYR A 56 9.57 -5.92 -24.32
N VAL A 57 9.55 -7.07 -23.65
CA VAL A 57 10.56 -7.41 -22.62
C VAL A 57 11.96 -7.47 -23.23
N SER A 58 12.13 -8.05 -24.41
CA SER A 58 13.43 -8.10 -25.09
C SER A 58 13.97 -6.71 -25.48
N GLN A 59 13.10 -5.76 -25.80
CA GLN A 59 13.48 -4.37 -26.09
C GLN A 59 13.85 -3.56 -24.84
N ILE A 60 13.23 -3.86 -23.70
CA ILE A 60 13.54 -3.21 -22.43
C ILE A 60 14.88 -3.69 -21.87
N LEU A 61 15.24 -4.95 -22.07
CA LEU A 61 16.50 -5.49 -21.55
C LEU A 61 17.68 -4.78 -22.25
N PRO A 62 18.72 -4.37 -21.48
CA PRO A 62 19.88 -3.73 -22.05
C PRO A 62 20.67 -4.71 -22.92
N SER A 63 21.19 -4.21 -24.03
CA SER A 63 22.08 -4.95 -24.94
C SER A 63 23.49 -5.02 -24.35
N LEU A 64 23.70 -5.82 -23.28
CA LEU A 64 25.00 -5.94 -22.62
C LEU A 64 25.94 -6.87 -23.43
N GLU A 65 27.11 -6.37 -23.73
CA GLU A 65 28.18 -7.14 -24.38
C GLU A 65 29.24 -7.57 -23.35
N THR A 66 29.54 -8.86 -23.27
CA THR A 66 30.48 -9.39 -22.26
C THR A 66 31.90 -8.80 -22.41
N SER A 67 32.29 -8.37 -23.61
CA SER A 67 33.55 -7.68 -23.89
C SER A 67 33.62 -6.25 -23.37
N ASN A 68 32.44 -5.59 -23.22
CA ASN A 68 32.33 -4.15 -22.94
C ASN A 68 31.74 -3.86 -21.57
N LEU A 69 31.37 -4.88 -20.77
CA LEU A 69 30.62 -4.76 -19.53
C LEU A 69 31.12 -3.68 -18.56
N PHE A 70 32.42 -3.55 -18.41
CA PHE A 70 33.06 -2.63 -17.45
C PHE A 70 33.76 -1.44 -18.11
N LEU A 71 33.47 -1.18 -19.39
CA LEU A 71 34.00 -0.02 -20.12
C LEU A 71 33.26 1.28 -19.74
N SER A 72 33.66 2.37 -20.36
CA SER A 72 33.16 3.73 -20.11
C SER A 72 31.68 3.89 -20.45
N SER A 73 31.03 4.90 -19.86
CA SER A 73 29.65 5.30 -20.18
C SER A 73 29.44 5.76 -21.65
N LYS A 74 30.48 5.84 -22.43
CA LYS A 74 30.42 6.14 -23.90
C LYS A 74 30.31 4.88 -24.73
N ASP A 75 30.64 3.71 -24.19
CA ASP A 75 30.70 2.46 -24.92
C ASP A 75 29.37 1.72 -24.77
N GLN A 76 28.66 1.58 -25.89
CA GLN A 76 27.42 0.81 -25.98
C GLN A 76 27.66 -0.63 -25.50
N GLY A 77 26.69 -1.20 -24.78
CA GLY A 77 26.83 -2.55 -24.22
C GLY A 77 27.51 -2.61 -22.86
N SER A 78 27.94 -1.47 -22.27
CA SER A 78 28.47 -1.39 -20.90
C SER A 78 27.39 -1.11 -19.87
N ILE A 79 27.62 -1.56 -18.61
CA ILE A 79 26.75 -1.22 -17.48
C ILE A 79 26.76 0.31 -17.23
N ALA A 80 27.90 0.97 -17.44
CA ALA A 80 28.04 2.40 -17.28
C ALA A 80 27.21 3.19 -18.31
N TYR A 81 27.08 2.67 -19.54
CA TYR A 81 26.19 3.22 -20.55
C TYR A 81 24.71 3.04 -20.18
N TRP A 82 24.32 1.85 -19.74
CA TRP A 82 22.94 1.55 -19.30
C TRP A 82 22.50 2.46 -18.16
N TYR A 83 23.39 2.79 -17.22
CA TYR A 83 23.15 3.71 -16.12
C TYR A 83 23.73 5.11 -16.33
N PHE A 84 23.79 5.58 -17.58
CA PHE A 84 24.33 6.91 -17.92
C PHE A 84 23.68 8.04 -17.09
N ASN A 85 22.37 7.98 -16.88
CA ASN A 85 21.59 8.95 -16.13
C ASN A 85 21.47 8.61 -14.63
N LEU A 86 22.28 7.71 -14.08
CA LEU A 86 22.22 7.28 -12.67
C LEU A 86 22.15 8.43 -11.65
N PRO A 87 22.94 9.51 -11.75
CA PRO A 87 22.84 10.63 -10.80
C PRO A 87 21.46 11.28 -10.79
N LYS A 88 20.82 11.42 -11.94
CA LYS A 88 19.44 11.93 -12.08
C LYS A 88 18.46 10.97 -11.41
N TYR A 89 18.57 9.68 -11.68
CA TYR A 89 17.66 8.67 -11.10
C TYR A 89 17.77 8.58 -9.59
N LEU A 90 18.98 8.62 -9.04
CA LEU A 90 19.20 8.63 -7.59
C LEU A 90 18.59 9.87 -6.94
N LYS A 91 18.72 11.04 -7.56
CA LYS A 91 18.06 12.26 -7.07
C LYS A 91 16.54 12.13 -7.05
N LEU A 92 15.94 11.57 -8.11
CA LEU A 92 14.50 11.37 -8.19
C LEU A 92 14.01 10.27 -7.24
N LEU A 93 14.79 9.22 -7.01
CA LEU A 93 14.50 8.22 -5.97
C LEU A 93 14.53 8.83 -4.58
N PHE A 94 15.52 9.70 -4.29
CA PHE A 94 15.59 10.42 -3.03
C PHE A 94 14.42 11.39 -2.85
N GLU A 95 13.97 12.04 -3.91
CA GLU A 95 12.73 12.84 -3.92
C GLU A 95 11.52 11.98 -3.59
N THR A 96 11.36 10.84 -4.27
CA THR A 96 10.27 9.86 -4.01
C THR A 96 10.26 9.38 -2.57
N PHE A 97 11.44 9.06 -2.02
CA PHE A 97 11.62 8.67 -0.63
C PHE A 97 11.16 9.77 0.34
N ASN A 98 11.58 11.01 0.12
CA ASN A 98 11.19 12.16 0.96
C ASN A 98 9.69 12.45 0.87
N MET A 99 9.09 12.33 -0.31
CA MET A 99 7.64 12.46 -0.47
C MET A 99 6.88 11.46 0.40
N ALA A 100 7.26 10.18 0.32
CA ALA A 100 6.65 9.11 1.12
C ALA A 100 6.89 9.30 2.62
N LEU A 101 8.10 9.72 3.01
CA LEU A 101 8.46 9.98 4.41
C LEU A 101 7.63 11.13 5.00
N LEU A 102 7.58 12.27 4.31
CA LEU A 102 6.81 13.43 4.77
C LEU A 102 5.32 13.11 4.85
N ALA A 103 4.75 12.47 3.83
CA ALA A 103 3.35 12.07 3.82
C ALA A 103 3.04 11.10 4.97
N THR A 104 3.97 10.18 5.28
CA THR A 104 3.79 9.23 6.38
C THR A 104 3.87 9.91 7.73
N ILE A 105 4.86 10.80 7.96
CA ILE A 105 5.02 11.51 9.23
C ILE A 105 3.81 12.42 9.50
N ILE A 106 3.45 13.25 8.54
CA ILE A 106 2.32 14.18 8.70
C ILE A 106 1.01 13.39 8.83
N GLY A 107 0.79 12.41 7.95
CA GLY A 107 -0.42 11.59 7.95
C GLY A 107 -0.57 10.75 9.22
N SER A 108 0.50 10.15 9.74
CA SER A 108 0.45 9.36 10.99
C SER A 108 0.23 10.25 12.21
N THR A 109 0.81 11.44 12.23
CA THR A 109 0.59 12.42 13.32
C THR A 109 -0.87 12.86 13.36
N LEU A 110 -1.45 13.24 12.23
CA LEU A 110 -2.87 13.58 12.12
C LEU A 110 -3.76 12.38 12.47
N ALA A 111 -3.40 11.19 11.98
CA ALA A 111 -4.10 9.95 12.29
C ALA A 111 -4.12 9.64 13.79
N LEU A 112 -3.01 9.85 14.49
CA LEU A 112 -2.91 9.63 15.94
C LEU A 112 -3.91 10.51 16.69
N PHE A 113 -3.95 11.81 16.40
CA PHE A 113 -4.89 12.72 17.07
C PHE A 113 -6.35 12.37 16.74
N LEU A 114 -6.66 12.13 15.47
CA LEU A 114 -8.02 11.82 15.05
C LEU A 114 -8.48 10.44 15.55
N SER A 115 -7.56 9.48 15.73
CA SER A 115 -7.90 8.14 16.20
C SER A 115 -8.43 8.12 17.63
N PHE A 116 -7.93 8.99 18.52
CA PHE A 116 -8.50 9.13 19.86
C PHE A 116 -9.96 9.60 19.85
N LEU A 117 -10.32 10.43 18.88
CA LEU A 117 -11.69 10.90 18.70
C LEU A 117 -12.57 9.89 17.95
N ALA A 118 -11.96 9.00 17.16
CA ALA A 118 -12.64 7.99 16.34
C ALA A 118 -12.79 6.63 17.01
N ALA A 119 -12.26 6.43 18.21
CA ALA A 119 -12.40 5.19 18.98
C ALA A 119 -13.55 5.32 19.99
N LYS A 120 -14.36 4.26 20.12
CA LYS A 120 -15.58 4.27 20.95
C LYS A 120 -15.30 4.44 22.43
N ASN A 121 -14.16 3.92 22.91
CA ASN A 121 -13.79 3.97 24.33
C ASN A 121 -13.08 5.26 24.74
N THR A 122 -12.64 6.08 23.82
CA THR A 122 -11.87 7.31 24.10
C THR A 122 -12.54 8.59 23.62
N SER A 123 -13.53 8.48 22.73
CA SER A 123 -14.26 9.64 22.21
C SER A 123 -15.07 10.35 23.28
N PRO A 124 -15.06 11.69 23.34
CA PRO A 124 -15.79 12.45 24.36
C PRO A 124 -17.32 12.33 24.23
N ASN A 125 -17.84 12.10 23.05
CA ASN A 125 -19.27 11.87 22.81
C ASN A 125 -19.53 11.14 21.48
N SER A 126 -20.75 10.58 21.35
CA SER A 126 -21.14 9.79 20.16
C SER A 126 -21.17 10.59 18.86
N LEU A 127 -21.41 11.89 18.90
CA LEU A 127 -21.44 12.74 17.71
C LEU A 127 -20.03 12.89 17.12
N VAL A 128 -19.04 13.20 17.99
CA VAL A 128 -17.62 13.32 17.59
C VAL A 128 -17.13 11.99 17.06
N PHE A 129 -17.39 10.90 17.78
CA PHE A 129 -17.05 9.55 17.36
C PHE A 129 -17.56 9.27 15.92
N PHE A 130 -18.86 9.46 15.71
CA PHE A 130 -19.47 9.16 14.42
C PHE A 130 -18.91 10.04 13.29
N THR A 131 -18.79 11.35 13.53
CA THR A 131 -18.33 12.31 12.50
C THR A 131 -16.89 12.04 12.10
N ILE A 132 -15.98 11.92 13.07
CA ILE A 132 -14.55 11.69 12.78
C ILE A 132 -14.35 10.33 12.10
N ARG A 133 -15.07 9.30 12.56
CA ARG A 133 -15.01 7.97 11.94
C ARG A 133 -15.43 7.99 10.47
N ARG A 134 -16.48 8.73 10.10
CA ARG A 134 -16.92 8.90 8.70
C ARG A 134 -15.90 9.67 7.87
N ILE A 135 -15.30 10.71 8.43
CA ILE A 135 -14.23 11.46 7.74
C ILE A 135 -13.04 10.54 7.43
N LEU A 136 -12.57 9.75 8.41
CA LEU A 136 -11.48 8.81 8.22
C LEU A 136 -11.83 7.71 7.19
N GLU A 137 -13.06 7.21 7.23
CA GLU A 137 -13.55 6.24 6.25
C GLU A 137 -13.61 6.82 4.84
N PHE A 138 -14.01 8.07 4.70
CA PHE A 138 -13.99 8.78 3.41
C PHE A 138 -12.56 8.96 2.89
N PHE A 139 -11.62 9.44 3.72
CA PHE A 139 -10.21 9.63 3.32
C PHE A 139 -9.54 8.33 2.88
N ARG A 140 -9.87 7.22 3.53
CA ARG A 140 -9.37 5.89 3.17
C ARG A 140 -10.10 5.29 1.98
N GLY A 141 -11.38 5.58 1.82
CA GLY A 141 -12.22 5.00 0.76
C GLY A 141 -11.93 5.56 -0.63
N VAL A 142 -11.44 6.79 -0.71
CA VAL A 142 -11.05 7.41 -1.98
C VAL A 142 -9.61 7.00 -2.32
N PRO A 143 -9.38 6.38 -3.50
CA PRO A 143 -8.02 6.05 -3.95
C PRO A 143 -7.12 7.30 -3.98
N GLU A 144 -5.89 7.16 -3.50
CA GLU A 144 -4.95 8.28 -3.38
C GLU A 144 -4.61 8.96 -4.71
N ILE A 145 -4.70 8.22 -5.82
CA ILE A 145 -4.49 8.75 -7.17
C ILE A 145 -5.55 9.81 -7.54
N ILE A 146 -6.78 9.68 -7.05
CA ILE A 146 -7.84 10.66 -7.29
C ILE A 146 -7.50 11.98 -6.60
N PHE A 147 -7.04 11.92 -5.34
CA PHE A 147 -6.52 13.10 -4.65
C PHE A 147 -5.33 13.71 -5.37
N ALA A 148 -4.39 12.87 -5.85
CA ALA A 148 -3.22 13.36 -6.57
C ALA A 148 -3.58 14.12 -7.84
N ILE A 149 -4.47 13.58 -8.68
CA ILE A 149 -4.96 14.26 -9.89
C ILE A 149 -5.60 15.60 -9.54
N LEU A 150 -6.45 15.63 -8.51
CA LEU A 150 -7.13 16.84 -8.07
C LEU A 150 -6.11 17.90 -7.62
N PHE A 151 -5.11 17.51 -6.82
CA PHE A 151 -4.10 18.45 -6.34
C PHE A 151 -3.09 18.86 -7.42
N VAL A 152 -2.76 17.99 -8.37
CA VAL A 152 -1.97 18.36 -9.56
C VAL A 152 -2.70 19.42 -10.37
N TRP A 153 -4.01 19.31 -10.52
CA TRP A 153 -4.81 20.30 -11.22
C TRP A 153 -4.84 21.67 -10.49
N VAL A 154 -4.88 21.68 -9.17
CA VAL A 154 -4.96 22.90 -8.35
C VAL A 154 -3.58 23.54 -8.11
N LEU A 155 -2.57 22.73 -7.82
CA LEU A 155 -1.23 23.18 -7.37
C LEU A 155 -0.18 23.11 -8.49
N GLY A 156 -0.51 22.49 -9.61
CA GLY A 156 0.43 22.20 -10.67
C GLY A 156 1.15 20.84 -10.49
N ILE A 157 1.91 20.47 -11.53
CA ILE A 157 2.72 19.26 -11.55
C ILE A 157 3.86 19.40 -10.53
N GLY A 158 4.05 18.40 -9.69
CA GLY A 158 5.17 18.38 -8.74
C GLY A 158 4.91 17.60 -7.46
N PRO A 159 5.96 17.45 -6.61
CA PRO A 159 5.95 16.60 -5.42
C PRO A 159 4.91 17.00 -4.36
N LEU A 160 4.57 18.28 -4.29
CA LEU A 160 3.63 18.80 -3.27
C LEU A 160 2.24 18.17 -3.40
N ALA A 161 1.74 18.02 -4.63
CA ALA A 161 0.45 17.40 -4.92
C ALA A 161 0.43 15.94 -4.43
N GLY A 162 1.50 15.18 -4.70
CA GLY A 162 1.66 13.82 -4.23
C GLY A 162 1.73 13.69 -2.71
N ILE A 163 2.49 14.56 -2.06
CA ILE A 163 2.62 14.57 -0.58
C ILE A 163 1.25 14.79 0.06
N ILE A 164 0.48 15.79 -0.40
CA ILE A 164 -0.85 16.07 0.17
C ILE A 164 -1.81 14.90 -0.06
N ALA A 165 -1.86 14.36 -1.28
CA ALA A 165 -2.70 13.22 -1.61
C ALA A 165 -2.41 12.00 -0.72
N MET A 166 -1.15 11.62 -0.59
CA MET A 166 -0.71 10.53 0.28
C MET A 166 -0.97 10.83 1.76
N THR A 167 -0.81 12.08 2.19
CA THR A 167 -1.08 12.49 3.58
C THR A 167 -2.55 12.28 3.95
N ILE A 168 -3.48 12.72 3.11
CA ILE A 168 -4.92 12.56 3.35
C ILE A 168 -5.28 11.07 3.43
N HIS A 169 -4.85 10.28 2.46
CA HIS A 169 -5.14 8.85 2.42
C HIS A 169 -4.47 8.10 3.59
N THR A 170 -3.24 8.47 3.97
CA THR A 170 -2.52 7.92 5.13
C THR A 170 -3.25 8.25 6.43
N THR A 171 -3.71 9.49 6.59
CA THR A 171 -4.51 9.93 7.75
C THR A 171 -5.76 9.08 7.90
N GLY A 172 -6.50 8.86 6.82
CA GLY A 172 -7.69 8.03 6.82
C GLY A 172 -7.40 6.56 7.17
N SER A 173 -6.39 5.99 6.54
CA SER A 173 -6.02 4.58 6.71
C SER A 173 -5.47 4.29 8.10
N LEU A 174 -4.48 5.06 8.56
CA LEU A 174 -3.91 4.89 9.89
C LEU A 174 -4.87 5.32 10.99
N GLY A 175 -5.63 6.40 10.81
CA GLY A 175 -6.61 6.86 11.80
C GLY A 175 -7.66 5.80 12.12
N LYS A 176 -8.13 5.08 11.10
CA LYS A 176 -9.04 3.96 11.28
C LYS A 176 -8.37 2.77 11.99
N LEU A 177 -7.18 2.35 11.55
CA LEU A 177 -6.43 1.28 12.19
C LEU A 177 -6.09 1.60 13.65
N PHE A 178 -5.62 2.80 13.92
CA PHE A 178 -5.30 3.23 15.28
C PHE A 178 -6.53 3.24 16.18
N SER A 179 -7.68 3.72 15.67
CA SER A 179 -8.93 3.68 16.46
C SER A 179 -9.33 2.25 16.83
N GLU A 180 -9.13 1.27 15.96
CA GLU A 180 -9.39 -0.14 16.24
C GLU A 180 -8.42 -0.71 17.26
N VAL A 181 -7.15 -0.32 17.23
CA VAL A 181 -6.16 -0.69 18.26
C VAL A 181 -6.54 -0.10 19.62
N HIS A 182 -7.02 1.14 19.65
CA HIS A 182 -7.50 1.79 20.87
C HIS A 182 -8.72 1.07 21.46
N GLU A 183 -9.68 0.70 20.61
CA GLU A 183 -10.88 -0.03 21.01
C GLU A 183 -10.56 -1.42 21.60
N ASN A 184 -9.50 -2.07 21.13
CA ASN A 184 -9.06 -3.39 21.59
C ASN A 184 -8.05 -3.35 22.76
N SER A 185 -7.68 -2.17 23.24
CA SER A 185 -6.74 -2.02 24.36
C SER A 185 -7.39 -2.29 25.71
N ASN A 186 -6.57 -2.49 26.76
CA ASN A 186 -7.06 -2.66 28.11
C ASN A 186 -7.51 -1.32 28.71
N ASN A 187 -8.79 -1.22 29.08
CA ASN A 187 -9.36 0.00 29.64
C ASN A 187 -8.99 0.25 31.12
N LYS A 188 -8.49 -0.74 31.86
CA LYS A 188 -8.18 -0.61 33.29
C LYS A 188 -7.23 0.54 33.63
N PRO A 189 -6.12 0.80 32.90
CA PRO A 189 -5.25 1.93 33.15
C PRO A 189 -5.95 3.29 32.94
N ILE A 190 -6.85 3.36 31.95
CA ILE A 190 -7.64 4.57 31.66
C ILE A 190 -8.62 4.83 32.83
N GLU A 191 -9.33 3.79 33.28
CA GLU A 191 -10.28 3.87 34.42
C GLU A 191 -9.58 4.26 35.71
N ALA A 192 -8.38 3.71 35.98
CA ALA A 192 -7.58 4.06 37.15
C ALA A 192 -7.18 5.55 37.17
N LEU A 193 -6.72 6.08 36.00
CA LEU A 193 -6.39 7.50 35.85
C LEU A 193 -7.62 8.39 36.03
N LYS A 194 -8.76 7.99 35.50
CA LYS A 194 -10.03 8.69 35.66
C LYS A 194 -10.48 8.72 37.10
N ALA A 195 -10.35 7.59 37.83
CA ALA A 195 -10.69 7.51 39.24
C ALA A 195 -9.79 8.37 40.15
N SER A 196 -8.54 8.61 39.73
CA SER A 196 -7.60 9.51 40.42
C SER A 196 -7.76 10.99 40.04
N GLY A 197 -8.79 11.34 39.25
CA GLY A 197 -9.06 12.73 38.85
C GLY A 197 -8.29 13.20 37.64
N GLY A 198 -7.71 12.28 36.85
CA GLY A 198 -7.03 12.59 35.59
C GLY A 198 -7.96 13.21 34.55
N ASN A 199 -7.47 14.15 33.76
CA ASN A 199 -8.20 14.68 32.63
C ASN A 199 -8.05 13.76 31.40
N TRP A 200 -8.90 13.95 30.39
CA TRP A 200 -8.91 13.16 29.16
C TRP A 200 -7.52 13.03 28.50
N LEU A 201 -6.73 14.12 28.45
CA LEU A 201 -5.41 14.09 27.85
C LEU A 201 -4.43 13.20 28.66
N SER A 202 -4.52 13.22 29.99
CA SER A 202 -3.73 12.35 30.87
C SER A 202 -4.13 10.89 30.70
N GLU A 203 -5.42 10.59 30.56
CA GLU A 203 -5.93 9.25 30.28
C GLU A 203 -5.36 8.70 28.96
N MET A 204 -5.36 9.52 27.89
CA MET A 204 -4.83 9.13 26.59
C MET A 204 -3.30 8.96 26.63
N LYS A 205 -2.58 9.92 27.21
CA LYS A 205 -1.13 9.94 27.22
C LYS A 205 -0.50 8.86 28.09
N PHE A 206 -1.04 8.61 29.27
CA PHE A 206 -0.44 7.72 30.27
C PHE A 206 -1.20 6.40 30.41
N GLY A 207 -2.51 6.38 30.15
CA GLY A 207 -3.32 5.18 30.25
C GLY A 207 -3.34 4.36 28.95
N LEU A 208 -3.51 5.00 27.81
CA LEU A 208 -3.71 4.31 26.53
C LEU A 208 -2.42 4.20 25.71
N LEU A 209 -1.78 5.34 25.42
CA LEU A 209 -0.68 5.41 24.46
C LEU A 209 0.48 4.43 24.76
N PRO A 210 0.95 4.24 26.00
CA PRO A 210 2.08 3.33 26.25
C PRO A 210 1.81 1.87 25.87
N GLN A 211 0.56 1.40 26.01
CA GLN A 211 0.20 0.02 25.68
C GLN A 211 0.02 -0.21 24.18
N VAL A 212 -0.36 0.81 23.42
CA VAL A 212 -0.67 0.69 22.00
C VAL A 212 0.48 1.15 21.10
N LEU A 213 1.43 1.93 21.63
CA LEU A 213 2.51 2.57 20.88
C LEU A 213 3.32 1.60 19.99
N PRO A 214 3.72 0.39 20.44
CA PRO A 214 4.44 -0.54 19.58
C PRO A 214 3.66 -0.93 18.33
N ASN A 215 2.35 -1.17 18.48
CA ASN A 215 1.46 -1.51 17.37
C ASN A 215 1.30 -0.31 16.42
N LEU A 216 1.13 0.89 16.97
CA LEU A 216 1.01 2.11 16.15
C LEU A 216 2.25 2.34 15.31
N ILE A 217 3.45 2.24 15.90
CA ILE A 217 4.71 2.39 15.17
C ILE A 217 4.84 1.34 14.07
N SER A 218 4.46 0.10 14.35
CA SER A 218 4.46 -0.97 13.34
C SER A 218 3.58 -0.64 12.15
N TYR A 219 2.39 -0.11 12.37
CA TYR A 219 1.49 0.33 11.29
C TYR A 219 2.02 1.55 10.52
N VAL A 220 2.71 2.47 11.20
CA VAL A 220 3.38 3.61 10.54
C VAL A 220 4.47 3.11 9.58
N LEU A 221 5.30 2.15 10.01
CA LEU A 221 6.34 1.56 9.18
C LEU A 221 5.74 0.84 7.96
N LEU A 222 4.70 0.03 8.16
CA LEU A 222 3.95 -0.59 7.06
C LEU A 222 3.40 0.45 6.08
N ARG A 223 2.85 1.54 6.60
CA ARG A 223 2.30 2.61 5.76
C ARG A 223 3.38 3.33 4.98
N PHE A 224 4.55 3.52 5.56
CA PHE A 224 5.71 4.08 4.86
C PHE A 224 6.11 3.24 3.64
N GLU A 225 6.20 1.92 3.77
CA GLU A 225 6.44 0.99 2.66
C GLU A 225 5.40 1.14 1.55
N ILE A 226 4.12 1.22 1.93
CA ILE A 226 3.02 1.41 0.98
C ILE A 226 3.16 2.76 0.27
N ASN A 227 3.47 3.83 1.01
CA ASN A 227 3.59 5.18 0.46
C ASN A 227 4.76 5.32 -0.52
N ILE A 228 5.86 4.60 -0.34
CA ILE A 228 6.96 4.58 -1.32
C ILE A 228 6.52 4.00 -2.66
N ARG A 229 5.80 2.89 -2.63
CA ARG A 229 5.23 2.30 -3.86
C ARG A 229 4.17 3.20 -4.48
N ALA A 230 3.31 3.77 -3.65
CA ALA A 230 2.29 4.71 -4.08
C ALA A 230 2.88 5.96 -4.73
N SER A 231 3.93 6.57 -4.15
CA SER A 231 4.57 7.76 -4.71
C SER A 231 5.14 7.52 -6.12
N THR A 232 5.64 6.29 -6.40
CA THR A 232 6.07 5.92 -7.75
C THR A 232 4.88 5.92 -8.73
N ILE A 233 3.73 5.37 -8.32
CA ILE A 233 2.52 5.35 -9.16
C ILE A 233 1.96 6.76 -9.34
N LEU A 234 1.96 7.59 -8.31
CA LEU A 234 1.47 8.97 -8.37
C LEU A 234 2.31 9.85 -9.31
N GLY A 235 3.58 9.49 -9.54
CA GLY A 235 4.42 10.12 -10.54
C GLY A 235 3.83 10.08 -11.95
N PHE A 236 3.09 9.04 -12.33
CA PHE A 236 2.42 8.91 -13.64
C PHE A 236 1.35 9.99 -13.87
N VAL A 237 0.79 10.53 -12.82
CA VAL A 237 -0.19 11.63 -12.91
C VAL A 237 0.43 13.01 -12.64
N GLY A 238 1.78 13.10 -12.65
CA GLY A 238 2.49 14.35 -12.50
C GLY A 238 2.78 14.76 -11.05
N ALA A 239 2.70 13.83 -10.10
CA ALA A 239 3.02 14.10 -8.70
C ALA A 239 4.52 14.07 -8.36
N GLY A 240 5.41 14.11 -9.35
CA GLY A 240 6.87 14.17 -9.15
C GLY A 240 7.54 12.83 -8.94
N GLY A 241 8.83 12.87 -8.58
CA GLY A 241 9.64 11.71 -8.27
C GLY A 241 10.04 10.82 -9.44
N ILE A 242 10.60 9.64 -9.12
CA ILE A 242 11.09 8.68 -10.12
C ILE A 242 9.97 8.13 -11.03
N GLY A 243 8.73 8.08 -10.53
CA GLY A 243 7.58 7.62 -11.31
C GLY A 243 7.24 8.54 -12.48
N GLN A 244 7.43 9.84 -12.33
CA GLN A 244 7.25 10.80 -13.43
C GLN A 244 8.31 10.60 -14.51
N GLU A 245 9.55 10.34 -14.13
CA GLU A 245 10.61 10.02 -15.09
C GLU A 245 10.32 8.72 -15.83
N LEU A 246 9.89 7.67 -15.11
CA LEU A 246 9.49 6.40 -15.71
C LEU A 246 8.38 6.61 -16.77
N TYR A 247 7.38 7.42 -16.46
CA TYR A 247 6.33 7.77 -17.41
C TYR A 247 6.89 8.46 -18.67
N LEU A 248 7.81 9.41 -18.50
CA LEU A 248 8.42 10.14 -19.62
C LEU A 248 9.23 9.21 -20.51
N VAL A 249 10.11 8.37 -19.96
CA VAL A 249 10.96 7.47 -20.78
C VAL A 249 10.14 6.41 -21.51
N ILE A 250 9.02 5.94 -20.90
CA ILE A 250 8.07 5.04 -21.59
C ILE A 250 7.44 5.75 -22.80
N ASN A 251 6.95 6.98 -22.63
CA ASN A 251 6.30 7.73 -23.70
C ASN A 251 7.26 8.12 -24.84
N PHE A 252 8.54 8.32 -24.53
CA PHE A 252 9.57 8.60 -25.51
C PHE A 252 10.23 7.36 -26.12
N ASN A 253 9.79 6.15 -25.71
CA ASN A 253 10.32 4.85 -26.16
C ASN A 253 11.81 4.65 -25.86
N TYR A 254 12.33 5.19 -24.76
CA TYR A 254 13.68 4.96 -24.28
C TYR A 254 13.76 3.64 -23.50
N TYR A 255 13.63 2.53 -24.20
CA TYR A 255 13.42 1.19 -23.61
C TYR A 255 14.52 0.78 -22.63
N GLU A 256 15.79 1.04 -22.90
CA GLU A 256 16.92 0.71 -22.03
C GLU A 256 16.85 1.50 -20.70
N GLU A 257 16.44 2.77 -20.75
CA GLU A 257 16.25 3.60 -19.56
C GLU A 257 15.06 3.10 -18.71
N VAL A 258 14.02 2.56 -19.33
CA VAL A 258 12.88 1.96 -18.63
C VAL A 258 13.34 0.83 -17.72
N SER A 259 14.17 -0.10 -18.22
CA SER A 259 14.66 -1.22 -17.41
C SER A 259 15.58 -0.75 -16.28
N ALA A 260 16.45 0.24 -16.54
CA ALA A 260 17.33 0.81 -15.52
C ALA A 260 16.53 1.42 -14.36
N ILE A 261 15.49 2.22 -14.66
CA ILE A 261 14.63 2.85 -13.66
C ILE A 261 13.81 1.79 -12.90
N ILE A 262 13.21 0.81 -13.58
CA ILE A 262 12.44 -0.26 -12.95
C ILE A 262 13.32 -1.04 -11.97
N LEU A 263 14.55 -1.40 -12.35
CA LEU A 263 15.45 -2.13 -11.47
C LEU A 263 15.81 -1.31 -10.23
N LEU A 264 16.08 -0.02 -10.38
CA LEU A 264 16.36 0.87 -9.25
C LEU A 264 15.15 1.01 -8.32
N ILE A 265 13.93 1.11 -8.85
CA ILE A 265 12.70 1.14 -8.05
C ILE A 265 12.55 -0.16 -7.26
N ILE A 266 12.72 -1.32 -7.91
CA ILE A 266 12.62 -2.62 -7.25
C ILE A 266 13.65 -2.73 -6.13
N LEU A 267 14.91 -2.40 -6.38
CA LEU A 267 15.97 -2.43 -5.38
C LEU A 267 15.66 -1.52 -4.19
N THR A 268 15.15 -0.32 -4.46
CA THR A 268 14.77 0.64 -3.42
C THR A 268 13.62 0.10 -2.57
N VAL A 269 12.57 -0.41 -3.20
CA VAL A 269 11.39 -0.97 -2.51
C VAL A 269 11.80 -2.17 -1.65
N VAL A 270 12.55 -3.11 -2.20
CA VAL A 270 13.02 -4.30 -1.46
C VAL A 270 13.92 -3.91 -0.28
N SER A 271 14.84 -2.95 -0.48
CA SER A 271 15.72 -2.47 0.61
C SER A 271 14.92 -1.87 1.75
N ILE A 272 13.91 -1.08 1.45
CA ILE A 272 13.05 -0.45 2.46
C ILE A 272 12.15 -1.47 3.14
N ASP A 273 11.60 -2.43 2.41
CA ASP A 273 10.78 -3.52 2.97
C ASP A 273 11.59 -4.36 3.98
N LEU A 274 12.80 -4.75 3.62
CA LEU A 274 13.71 -5.48 4.51
C LEU A 274 14.08 -4.66 5.76
N PHE A 275 14.42 -3.38 5.59
CA PHE A 275 14.77 -2.49 6.69
C PHE A 275 13.59 -2.25 7.64
N SER A 276 12.43 -1.97 7.11
CA SER A 276 11.20 -1.77 7.87
C SER A 276 10.77 -3.07 8.58
N GLY A 277 10.90 -4.22 7.92
CA GLY A 277 10.64 -5.53 8.51
C GLY A 277 11.55 -5.82 9.71
N TYR A 278 12.84 -5.49 9.60
CA TYR A 278 13.80 -5.60 10.70
C TYR A 278 13.44 -4.70 11.89
N LEU A 279 13.08 -3.43 11.63
CA LEU A 279 12.66 -2.51 12.69
C LEU A 279 11.38 -2.99 13.40
N ARG A 280 10.41 -3.50 12.65
CA ARG A 280 9.15 -4.02 13.25
C ARG A 280 9.39 -5.19 14.18
N LYS A 281 10.25 -6.14 13.80
CA LYS A 281 10.61 -7.27 14.66
C LYS A 281 11.18 -6.82 16.00
N ASN A 282 12.07 -5.83 15.97
CA ASN A 282 12.70 -5.31 17.19
C ASN A 282 11.72 -4.50 18.08
N ILE A 283 10.72 -3.82 17.49
CA ILE A 283 9.76 -2.99 18.24
C ILE A 283 8.67 -3.83 18.89
N ILE A 284 8.19 -4.87 18.19
CA ILE A 284 7.10 -5.71 18.69
C ILE A 284 7.62 -6.80 19.64
N GLY A 285 8.94 -7.08 19.65
CA GLY A 285 9.52 -8.09 20.52
C GLY A 285 9.12 -9.53 20.13
N VAL A 286 8.82 -9.76 18.85
CA VAL A 286 8.60 -11.12 18.34
C VAL A 286 9.97 -11.78 18.24
N GLU A 287 10.43 -12.39 19.33
CA GLU A 287 11.49 -13.40 19.28
C GLU A 287 11.01 -14.53 18.39
N ASN A 288 11.83 -14.90 17.42
CA ASN A 288 11.60 -16.12 16.66
C ASN A 288 11.84 -17.30 17.62
N ASP A 289 10.78 -18.00 18.00
CA ASP A 289 10.85 -19.41 18.37
C ASP A 289 10.96 -20.26 17.10
#